data_aca055cc19db00ceeb5c06cf3ca56adf
#
_entry.id   aca055cc19db00ceeb5c06cf3ca56adf
#
_cell.length_a   1.000
_cell.length_b   1.000
_cell.length_c   1.000
_cell.angle_alpha   90.00
_cell.angle_beta   90.00
_cell.angle_gamma   90.00
#
_symmetry.space_group_name_H-M   'P 1'
#
loop_
_entity.id
_entity.type
_entity.pdbx_description
1 polymer ?
#
loop_
_entity_poly.entity_id
_entity_poly.type
_entity_poly.pdbx_seq_one_letter_code
_entity_poly.pdbx_strand_id
1 'polypeptide(L)'
;MPLILIVDDSPTEVHVMQKALEKHGYRTAAAADGAEGVRLAREMSPDLIFMDIVMPGMNGYQATRALANYPKTRTIPIIMVTSKGQETDRIWGLRQGAIDYMVKPVSPDQLVAKAQATLSA
;
A
#
# COMPACT_ATOMS: atom_id res chain seq x y z
N MET A 1 -2.60 11.41 -14.34
CA MET A 1 -2.58 11.47 -12.86
C MET A 1 -2.40 10.06 -12.32
N PRO A 2 -1.34 9.79 -11.57
CA PRO A 2 -1.13 8.45 -11.01
C PRO A 2 -2.27 8.03 -10.08
N LEU A 3 -2.56 6.73 -10.08
CA LEU A 3 -3.57 6.12 -9.22
C LEU A 3 -2.86 5.36 -8.11
N ILE A 4 -3.21 5.66 -6.86
CA ILE A 4 -2.66 5.00 -5.69
C ILE A 4 -3.77 4.19 -5.01
N LEU A 5 -3.53 2.91 -4.81
CA LEU A 5 -4.44 2.04 -4.09
C LEU A 5 -4.00 1.95 -2.63
N ILE A 6 -4.94 2.16 -1.71
CA ILE A 6 -4.70 2.08 -0.28
C ILE A 6 -5.44 0.84 0.24
N VAL A 7 -4.71 -0.10 0.83
CA VAL A 7 -5.29 -1.32 1.39
C VAL A 7 -5.12 -1.29 2.90
N ASP A 8 -6.20 -1.00 3.60
CA ASP A 8 -6.21 -0.82 5.06
C ASP A 8 -7.65 -0.99 5.56
N ASP A 9 -7.85 -1.69 6.65
CA ASP A 9 -9.18 -1.96 7.20
C ASP A 9 -9.73 -0.83 8.09
N SER A 10 -8.94 0.23 8.33
CA SER A 10 -9.36 1.38 9.13
C SER A 10 -9.93 2.47 8.22
N PRO A 11 -11.25 2.71 8.22
CA PRO A 11 -11.85 3.77 7.40
C PRO A 11 -11.27 5.15 7.71
N THR A 12 -10.97 5.42 8.97
CA THR A 12 -10.41 6.69 9.41
C THR A 12 -9.02 6.91 8.84
N GLU A 13 -8.15 5.92 8.92
CA GLU A 13 -6.79 6.02 8.36
C GLU A 13 -6.81 6.13 6.84
N VAL A 14 -7.67 5.35 6.18
CA VAL A 14 -7.85 5.43 4.72
C VAL A 14 -8.25 6.85 4.32
N HIS A 15 -9.22 7.42 5.03
CA HIS A 15 -9.70 8.76 4.71
C HIS A 15 -8.58 9.81 4.82
N VAL A 16 -7.78 9.74 5.87
CA VAL A 16 -6.65 10.66 6.08
C VAL A 16 -5.63 10.52 4.95
N MET A 17 -5.29 9.29 4.58
CA MET A 17 -4.33 9.03 3.51
C MET A 17 -4.85 9.50 2.15
N GLN A 18 -6.12 9.22 1.84
CA GLN A 18 -6.73 9.66 0.59
C GLN A 18 -6.72 11.19 0.48
N LYS A 19 -7.13 11.87 1.53
CA LYS A 19 -7.15 13.34 1.53
C LYS A 19 -5.77 13.93 1.28
N ALA A 20 -4.75 13.40 1.95
CA ALA A 20 -3.38 13.87 1.79
C ALA A 20 -2.89 13.70 0.34
N LEU A 21 -3.11 12.51 -0.23
CA LEU A 21 -2.65 12.19 -1.57
C LEU A 21 -3.44 12.96 -2.64
N GLU A 22 -4.75 13.04 -2.49
CA GLU A 22 -5.61 13.76 -3.45
C GLU A 22 -5.30 15.25 -3.49
N LYS A 23 -4.97 15.83 -2.34
CA LYS A 23 -4.55 17.23 -2.26
C LYS A 23 -3.32 17.52 -3.13
N HIS A 24 -2.48 16.51 -3.36
CA HIS A 24 -1.27 16.65 -4.18
C HIS A 24 -1.47 16.13 -5.61
N GLY A 25 -2.70 15.93 -6.04
CA GLY A 25 -3.04 15.61 -7.42
C GLY A 25 -3.10 14.13 -7.76
N TYR A 26 -2.95 13.24 -6.78
CA TYR A 26 -3.07 11.80 -7.04
C TYR A 26 -4.54 11.37 -7.00
N ARG A 27 -4.88 10.40 -7.85
CA ARG A 27 -6.17 9.69 -7.73
C ARG A 27 -5.97 8.57 -6.73
N THR A 28 -6.99 8.24 -5.96
CA THR A 28 -6.91 7.14 -4.99
C THR A 28 -8.08 6.18 -5.12
N ALA A 29 -7.82 4.93 -4.74
CA ALA A 29 -8.84 3.91 -4.53
C ALA A 29 -8.51 3.22 -3.21
N ALA A 30 -9.48 2.58 -2.60
CA ALA A 30 -9.29 1.94 -1.30
C ALA A 30 -9.90 0.55 -1.26
N ALA A 31 -9.23 -0.35 -0.54
CA ALA A 31 -9.71 -1.68 -0.24
C ALA A 31 -9.62 -1.89 1.28
N ALA A 32 -10.60 -2.56 1.85
CA ALA A 32 -10.71 -2.75 3.30
C ALA A 32 -10.04 -4.04 3.80
N ASP A 33 -9.60 -4.90 2.91
CA ASP A 33 -8.90 -6.13 3.27
C ASP A 33 -7.97 -6.58 2.14
N GLY A 34 -7.16 -7.59 2.42
CA GLY A 34 -6.15 -8.05 1.46
C GLY A 34 -6.73 -8.64 0.20
N ALA A 35 -7.81 -9.41 0.31
CA ALA A 35 -8.44 -10.04 -0.85
C ALA A 35 -9.02 -9.00 -1.81
N GLU A 36 -9.71 -7.98 -1.27
CA GLU A 36 -10.22 -6.87 -2.07
C GLU A 36 -9.06 -6.08 -2.69
N GLY A 37 -7.99 -5.87 -1.94
CA GLY A 37 -6.80 -5.19 -2.45
C GLY A 37 -6.20 -5.90 -3.65
N VAL A 38 -6.06 -7.21 -3.60
CA VAL A 38 -5.57 -8.01 -4.72
C VAL A 38 -6.51 -7.88 -5.92
N ARG A 39 -7.81 -7.98 -5.70
CA ARG A 39 -8.80 -7.88 -6.76
C ARG A 39 -8.75 -6.51 -7.44
N LEU A 40 -8.76 -5.43 -6.64
CA LEU A 40 -8.72 -4.07 -7.19
C LEU A 40 -7.41 -3.77 -7.91
N ALA A 41 -6.29 -4.27 -7.40
CA ALA A 41 -5.00 -4.09 -8.06
C ALA A 41 -5.00 -4.73 -9.45
N ARG A 42 -5.59 -5.91 -9.58
CA ARG A 42 -5.71 -6.60 -10.87
C ARG A 42 -6.62 -5.86 -11.84
N GLU A 43 -7.71 -5.31 -11.34
CA GLU A 43 -8.70 -4.60 -12.17
C GLU A 43 -8.24 -3.20 -12.58
N MET A 44 -7.63 -2.46 -11.65
CA MET A 44 -7.36 -1.04 -11.83
C MET A 44 -5.93 -0.74 -12.26
N SER A 45 -5.00 -1.66 -12.07
CA SER A 45 -3.58 -1.47 -12.37
C SER A 45 -3.04 -0.16 -11.78
N PRO A 46 -3.09 0.01 -10.44
CA PRO A 46 -2.60 1.24 -9.83
C PRO A 46 -1.10 1.42 -10.04
N ASP A 47 -0.65 2.65 -9.89
CA ASP A 47 0.77 3.00 -10.05
C ASP A 47 1.57 2.76 -8.77
N LEU A 48 0.88 2.67 -7.62
CA LEU A 48 1.49 2.46 -6.31
C LEU A 48 0.43 1.87 -5.38
N ILE A 49 0.85 0.98 -4.49
CA ILE A 49 -0.02 0.41 -3.45
C ILE A 49 0.59 0.68 -2.07
N PHE A 50 -0.18 1.29 -1.19
CA PHE A 50 0.12 1.34 0.25
C PHE A 50 -0.66 0.21 0.92
N MET A 51 0.05 -0.69 1.60
CA MET A 51 -0.51 -1.94 2.12
C MET A 51 -0.31 -2.05 3.63
N ASP A 52 -1.40 -2.15 4.39
CA ASP A 52 -1.29 -2.52 5.80
C ASP A 52 -1.13 -4.04 5.92
N ILE A 53 -0.61 -4.49 7.06
CA ILE A 53 -0.37 -5.91 7.31
C ILE A 53 -1.52 -6.54 8.07
N VAL A 54 -1.96 -5.93 9.16
CA VAL A 54 -2.96 -6.52 10.05
C VAL A 54 -4.36 -6.19 9.54
N MET A 55 -4.97 -7.16 8.89
CA MET A 55 -6.33 -7.04 8.33
C MET A 55 -7.05 -8.39 8.50
N PRO A 56 -8.40 -8.38 8.55
CA PRO A 56 -9.13 -9.64 8.63
C PRO A 56 -8.94 -10.47 7.35
N GLY A 57 -8.94 -11.80 7.50
CA GLY A 57 -8.74 -12.70 6.38
C GLY A 57 -7.32 -12.67 5.86
N MET A 58 -7.14 -12.38 4.58
CA MET A 58 -5.81 -12.27 3.96
C MET A 58 -5.08 -11.04 4.52
N ASN A 59 -3.92 -11.25 5.14
CA ASN A 59 -3.12 -10.16 5.68
C ASN A 59 -2.27 -9.50 4.57
N GLY A 60 -1.59 -8.41 4.92
CA GLY A 60 -0.79 -7.65 3.95
C GLY A 60 0.41 -8.39 3.40
N TYR A 61 1.02 -9.30 4.17
CA TYR A 61 2.09 -10.15 3.66
C TYR A 61 1.59 -11.07 2.55
N GLN A 62 0.46 -11.72 2.80
CA GLN A 62 -0.15 -12.64 1.84
C GLN A 62 -0.60 -11.90 0.58
N ALA A 63 -1.23 -10.74 0.74
CA ALA A 63 -1.67 -9.92 -0.39
C ALA A 63 -0.47 -9.47 -1.23
N THR A 64 0.59 -8.99 -0.60
CA THR A 64 1.81 -8.55 -1.29
C THR A 64 2.43 -9.69 -2.08
N ARG A 65 2.53 -10.88 -1.48
CA ARG A 65 3.06 -12.05 -2.17
C ARG A 65 2.20 -12.44 -3.38
N ALA A 66 0.88 -12.40 -3.23
CA ALA A 66 -0.03 -12.70 -4.33
C ALA A 66 0.18 -11.72 -5.50
N LEU A 67 0.33 -10.44 -5.20
CA LEU A 67 0.54 -9.40 -6.22
C LEU A 67 1.92 -9.55 -6.88
N ALA A 68 2.95 -9.87 -6.10
CA ALA A 68 4.31 -10.05 -6.62
C ALA A 68 4.42 -11.27 -7.55
N ASN A 69 3.58 -12.27 -7.37
CA ASN A 69 3.60 -13.50 -8.14
C ASN A 69 2.62 -13.52 -9.32
N TYR A 70 1.85 -12.45 -9.52
CA TYR A 70 0.91 -12.37 -10.63
C TYR A 70 1.48 -11.45 -11.72
N PRO A 71 1.59 -11.94 -12.97
CA PRO A 71 2.28 -11.18 -14.03
C PRO A 71 1.76 -9.76 -14.24
N LYS A 72 0.46 -9.56 -14.11
CA LYS A 72 -0.16 -8.25 -14.34
C LYS A 72 0.15 -7.23 -13.24
N THR A 73 0.45 -7.68 -12.02
CA THR A 73 0.64 -6.79 -10.85
C THR A 73 2.07 -6.80 -10.30
N ARG A 74 2.93 -7.69 -10.76
CA ARG A 74 4.28 -7.86 -10.17
C ARG A 74 5.18 -6.63 -10.28
N THR A 75 4.90 -5.72 -11.20
CA THR A 75 5.69 -4.51 -11.39
C THR A 75 5.16 -3.32 -10.62
N ILE A 76 3.99 -3.44 -9.98
CA ILE A 76 3.42 -2.35 -9.18
C ILE A 76 4.20 -2.24 -7.87
N PRO A 77 4.78 -1.07 -7.56
CA PRO A 77 5.48 -0.90 -6.29
C PRO A 77 4.50 -0.97 -5.11
N ILE A 78 4.89 -1.71 -4.08
CA ILE A 78 4.10 -1.87 -2.85
C ILE A 78 4.92 -1.36 -1.69
N ILE A 79 4.35 -0.45 -0.91
CA ILE A 79 4.95 0.09 0.31
C ILE A 79 4.07 -0.33 1.48
N MET A 80 4.67 -1.01 2.46
CA MET A 80 3.95 -1.36 3.69
C MET A 80 3.76 -0.13 4.56
N VAL A 81 2.55 0.05 5.09
CA VAL A 81 2.24 1.13 6.06
C VAL A 81 1.48 0.47 7.20
N THR A 82 2.16 0.21 8.31
CA THR A 82 1.62 -0.65 9.35
C THR A 82 2.16 -0.29 10.74
N SER A 83 1.45 -0.71 11.78
CA SER A 83 1.90 -0.56 13.17
C SER A 83 2.94 -1.60 13.59
N LYS A 84 3.20 -2.62 12.77
CA LYS A 84 4.20 -3.66 13.06
C LYS A 84 5.60 -3.11 12.77
N GLY A 85 6.29 -2.66 13.82
CA GLY A 85 7.53 -1.91 13.68
C GLY A 85 8.82 -2.65 13.98
N GLN A 86 8.78 -3.98 14.16
CA GLN A 86 9.99 -4.74 14.44
C GLN A 86 10.80 -4.97 13.15
N GLU A 87 12.11 -5.08 13.30
CA GLU A 87 12.99 -5.32 12.16
C GLU A 87 12.64 -6.60 11.41
N THR A 88 12.23 -7.64 12.13
CA THR A 88 11.78 -8.90 11.51
C THR A 88 10.53 -8.71 10.67
N ASP A 89 9.61 -7.83 11.07
CA ASP A 89 8.41 -7.52 10.28
C ASP A 89 8.80 -6.83 8.98
N ARG A 90 9.73 -5.89 9.05
CA ARG A 90 10.20 -5.16 7.88
C ARG A 90 10.89 -6.08 6.89
N ILE A 91 11.80 -6.93 7.37
CA ILE A 91 12.50 -7.88 6.51
C ILE A 91 11.51 -8.83 5.84
N TRP A 92 10.53 -9.32 6.59
CA TRP A 92 9.51 -10.23 6.05
C TRP A 92 8.68 -9.57 4.96
N GLY A 93 8.26 -8.31 5.19
CA GLY A 93 7.52 -7.55 4.19
C GLY A 93 8.29 -7.37 2.88
N LEU A 94 9.56 -7.00 2.98
CA LEU A 94 10.41 -6.84 1.80
C LEU A 94 10.60 -8.17 1.06
N ARG A 95 10.70 -9.28 1.78
CA ARG A 95 10.80 -10.61 1.18
C ARG A 95 9.54 -11.03 0.43
N GLN A 96 8.37 -10.54 0.85
CA GLN A 96 7.13 -10.82 0.15
C GLN A 96 6.99 -10.04 -1.15
N GLY A 97 7.79 -9.00 -1.33
CA GLY A 97 7.80 -8.21 -2.55
C GLY A 97 7.60 -6.72 -2.37
N ALA A 98 7.41 -6.23 -1.13
CA ALA A 98 7.33 -4.80 -0.89
C ALA A 98 8.67 -4.13 -1.17
N ILE A 99 8.64 -2.90 -1.67
CA ILE A 99 9.86 -2.15 -1.97
C ILE A 99 10.29 -1.28 -0.79
N ASP A 100 9.37 -0.98 0.13
CA ASP A 100 9.67 -0.13 1.28
C ASP A 100 8.66 -0.42 2.40
N TYR A 101 8.93 0.17 3.58
CA TYR A 101 8.18 -0.12 4.79
C TYR A 101 8.11 1.13 5.66
N MET A 102 6.89 1.53 6.03
CA MET A 102 6.65 2.67 6.91
C MET A 102 5.91 2.22 8.16
N VAL A 103 6.32 2.71 9.33
CA VAL A 103 5.71 2.33 10.61
C VAL A 103 4.79 3.44 11.08
N LYS A 104 3.53 3.08 11.37
CA LYS A 104 2.55 4.03 11.91
C LYS A 104 2.95 4.50 13.30
N PRO A 105 2.63 5.74 13.67
CA PRO A 105 1.89 6.73 12.91
C PRO A 105 2.74 7.36 11.80
N VAL A 106 2.14 7.52 10.62
CA VAL A 106 2.79 8.16 9.48
C VAL A 106 2.09 9.50 9.23
N SER A 107 2.86 10.59 9.20
CA SER A 107 2.26 11.89 8.92
C SER A 107 1.83 11.98 7.45
N PRO A 108 0.83 12.81 7.14
CA PRO A 108 0.45 13.06 5.75
C PRO A 108 1.63 13.49 4.89
N ASP A 109 2.51 14.34 5.41
CA ASP A 109 3.68 14.83 4.66
C ASP A 109 4.66 13.69 4.34
N GLN A 110 4.89 12.77 5.29
CA GLN A 110 5.75 11.61 5.06
C GLN A 110 5.17 10.69 4.00
N LEU A 111 3.86 10.46 4.04
CA LEU A 111 3.18 9.62 3.06
C LEU A 111 3.27 10.20 1.65
N VAL A 112 2.99 11.50 1.52
CA VAL A 112 3.07 12.19 0.24
C VAL A 112 4.50 12.19 -0.30
N ALA A 113 5.49 12.45 0.56
CA ALA A 113 6.89 12.44 0.16
C ALA A 113 7.30 11.07 -0.38
N LYS A 114 6.86 10.00 0.28
CA LYS A 114 7.15 8.64 -0.16
C LYS A 114 6.51 8.34 -1.51
N ALA A 115 5.26 8.76 -1.70
CA ALA A 115 4.57 8.59 -2.98
C ALA A 115 5.30 9.34 -4.10
N GLN A 116 5.67 10.59 -3.86
CA GLN A 116 6.37 11.41 -4.84
C GLN A 116 7.72 10.79 -5.21
N ALA A 117 8.50 10.35 -4.22
CA ALA A 117 9.80 9.73 -4.47
C ALA A 117 9.66 8.43 -5.28
N THR A 118 8.66 7.63 -4.99
CA THR A 118 8.43 6.35 -5.67
C THR A 118 7.96 6.55 -7.11
N LEU A 119 7.05 7.50 -7.33
CA LEU A 119 6.40 7.69 -8.63
C LEU A 119 7.19 8.57 -9.59
N SER A 120 8.14 9.34 -9.10
CA SER A 120 8.97 10.19 -9.96
C SER A 120 10.30 9.54 -10.38
N ALA A 121 10.54 8.32 -9.91
CA ALA A 121 11.76 7.58 -10.24
C ALA A 121 11.70 6.98 -11.64
#